data_6493e4a9c7d95ac82a1f7cd69c56cbda
#
_entry.id   6493e4a9c7d95ac82a1f7cd69c56cbda
#
_cell.length_a   1.000
_cell.length_b   1.000
_cell.length_c   1.000
_cell.angle_alpha   90.00
_cell.angle_beta   90.00
_cell.angle_gamma   90.00
#
_symmetry.space_group_name_H-M   'P 1'
#
loop_
_entity.id
_entity.type
_entity.pdbx_description
1 polymer ?
#
loop_
_entity_poly.entity_id
_entity_poly.type
_entity_poly.pdbx_seq_one_letter_code
_entity_poly.pdbx_strand_id
1 'polypeptide(L)'
;MGDDIPHIPNKRDGGYCFGNKIAPIFYNTMEDSGALPIEMDVAKMEMGDVIDVYPYEGVVKRHGTDEVISKFELKTEVLLDEVRAGGRIPLIIGRGLTTRARESLGLGASDVFRLPEAIEGSSKGFTLAQKMVGRACGIEGVRPGQYLSLIHI
;
A
#
# COMPACT_ATOMS: atom_id res chain seq x y z
N MET A 1 16.31 0.91 -15.87
CA MET A 1 15.44 1.74 -16.73
C MET A 1 15.70 3.17 -16.36
N GLY A 2 16.09 3.97 -17.33
CA GLY A 2 16.58 5.32 -17.10
C GLY A 2 15.54 6.24 -16.46
N ASP A 3 16.05 7.13 -15.68
CA ASP A 3 15.28 8.10 -14.90
C ASP A 3 14.67 9.22 -15.76
N ASP A 4 14.93 9.19 -17.07
CA ASP A 4 14.61 10.27 -18.00
C ASP A 4 13.48 9.90 -18.97
N ILE A 5 12.29 9.64 -18.43
CA ILE A 5 11.10 9.67 -19.28
C ILE A 5 10.65 11.12 -19.34
N PRO A 6 10.73 11.81 -20.50
CA PRO A 6 10.30 13.19 -20.64
C PRO A 6 8.86 13.36 -20.12
N HIS A 7 8.60 14.42 -19.37
CA HIS A 7 7.29 14.80 -18.81
C HIS A 7 6.71 13.86 -17.75
N ILE A 8 7.44 12.86 -17.27
CA ILE A 8 7.03 12.06 -16.13
C ILE A 8 7.98 12.40 -14.97
N PRO A 9 7.47 12.81 -13.80
CA PRO A 9 8.27 13.01 -12.60
C PRO A 9 9.11 11.76 -12.32
N ASN A 10 10.29 11.96 -11.75
CA ASN A 10 11.21 10.88 -11.43
C ASN A 10 10.49 9.78 -10.66
N LYS A 11 10.47 8.57 -11.22
CA LYS A 11 9.81 7.40 -10.62
C LYS A 11 10.31 7.06 -9.22
N ARG A 12 11.56 7.44 -8.92
CA ARG A 12 12.19 7.16 -7.62
C ARG A 12 11.64 8.06 -6.52
N ASP A 13 11.12 9.21 -6.87
CA ASP A 13 10.54 10.16 -5.92
C ASP A 13 9.06 9.89 -5.64
N GLY A 14 8.55 8.79 -6.20
CA GLY A 14 7.14 8.45 -6.13
C GLY A 14 6.30 9.21 -7.16
N GLY A 15 5.03 8.90 -7.20
CA GLY A 15 4.06 9.55 -8.09
C GLY A 15 2.65 9.31 -7.60
N TYR A 16 1.75 10.19 -8.00
CA TYR A 16 0.33 10.06 -7.71
C TYR A 16 -0.43 9.76 -9.00
N CYS A 17 -1.43 8.91 -8.92
CA CYS A 17 -2.40 8.71 -9.99
C CYS A 17 -3.80 8.88 -9.42
N PHE A 18 -4.51 9.88 -9.93
CA PHE A 18 -5.89 10.17 -9.53
C PHE A 18 -6.85 9.74 -10.61
N GLY A 19 -7.99 9.16 -10.20
CA GLY A 19 -9.05 8.81 -11.11
C GLY A 19 -10.33 8.41 -10.39
N ASN A 20 -11.49 8.58 -11.03
CA ASN A 20 -12.76 8.13 -10.46
C ASN A 20 -12.75 6.62 -10.22
N LYS A 21 -12.17 5.90 -11.18
CA LYS A 21 -11.93 4.47 -11.10
C LYS A 21 -10.65 4.11 -11.84
N ILE A 22 -9.81 3.32 -11.21
CA ILE A 22 -8.53 2.88 -11.78
C ILE A 22 -8.65 1.39 -12.11
N ALA A 23 -8.29 1.01 -13.34
CA ALA A 23 -8.30 -0.39 -13.74
C ALA A 23 -7.43 -1.24 -12.80
N PRO A 24 -7.90 -2.41 -12.32
CA PRO A 24 -7.18 -3.19 -11.31
C PRO A 24 -5.74 -3.54 -11.68
N ILE A 25 -5.49 -3.87 -12.95
CA ILE A 25 -4.13 -4.18 -13.43
C ILE A 25 -3.22 -2.95 -13.31
N PHE A 26 -3.71 -1.77 -13.71
CA PHE A 26 -2.96 -0.53 -13.62
C PHE A 26 -2.74 -0.12 -12.16
N TYR A 27 -3.77 -0.29 -11.32
CA TYR A 27 -3.67 -0.04 -9.88
C TYR A 27 -2.53 -0.84 -9.25
N ASN A 28 -2.48 -2.15 -9.51
CA ASN A 28 -1.42 -3.03 -9.02
C ASN A 28 -0.03 -2.65 -9.57
N THR A 29 0.04 -2.24 -10.84
CA THR A 29 1.32 -1.78 -11.42
C THR A 29 1.84 -0.53 -10.72
N MET A 30 0.95 0.39 -10.33
CA MET A 30 1.31 1.57 -9.55
C MET A 30 1.87 1.18 -8.18
N GLU A 31 1.19 0.28 -7.45
CA GLU A 31 1.66 -0.24 -6.17
C GLU A 31 3.06 -0.87 -6.30
N ASP A 32 3.26 -1.71 -7.30
CA ASP A 32 4.55 -2.38 -7.54
C ASP A 32 5.67 -1.38 -7.84
N SER A 33 5.36 -0.26 -8.48
CA SER A 33 6.32 0.80 -8.80
C SER A 33 6.59 1.80 -7.67
N GLY A 34 5.87 1.69 -6.55
CA GLY A 34 5.97 2.63 -5.43
C GLY A 34 5.26 3.94 -5.64
N ALA A 35 4.37 4.03 -6.63
CA ALA A 35 3.47 5.16 -6.81
C ALA A 35 2.17 4.96 -6.02
N LEU A 36 1.44 6.05 -5.74
CA LEU A 36 0.20 6.03 -4.97
C LEU A 36 -1.02 6.21 -5.88
N PRO A 37 -1.75 5.12 -6.19
CA PRO A 37 -3.02 5.20 -6.89
C PRO A 37 -4.13 5.60 -5.92
N ILE A 38 -4.91 6.63 -6.27
CA ILE A 38 -6.00 7.17 -5.46
C ILE A 38 -7.27 7.22 -6.31
N GLU A 39 -8.29 6.46 -5.91
CA GLU A 39 -9.61 6.55 -6.50
C GLU A 39 -10.41 7.66 -5.79
N MET A 40 -10.70 8.71 -6.53
CA MET A 40 -11.46 9.87 -6.04
C MET A 40 -12.15 10.63 -7.18
N ASP A 41 -13.09 11.50 -6.85
CA ASP A 41 -13.69 12.41 -7.84
C ASP A 41 -12.66 13.46 -8.30
N VAL A 42 -12.36 13.46 -9.59
CA VAL A 42 -11.41 14.37 -10.24
C VAL A 42 -12.10 15.47 -11.07
N ALA A 43 -13.43 15.56 -11.05
CA ALA A 43 -14.18 16.49 -11.89
C ALA A 43 -13.85 17.99 -11.63
N LYS A 44 -13.32 18.31 -10.46
CA LYS A 44 -12.94 19.67 -10.06
C LYS A 44 -11.46 19.99 -10.31
N MET A 45 -10.72 19.09 -10.94
CA MET A 45 -9.29 19.25 -11.21
C MET A 45 -9.07 19.58 -12.68
N GLU A 46 -8.22 20.55 -12.94
CA GLU A 46 -7.83 20.96 -14.27
C GLU A 46 -6.31 20.81 -14.48
N MET A 47 -5.91 20.72 -15.75
CA MET A 47 -4.50 20.65 -16.11
C MET A 47 -3.76 21.92 -15.66
N GLY A 48 -2.72 21.74 -14.89
CA GLY A 48 -1.93 22.85 -14.33
C GLY A 48 -2.31 23.27 -12.91
N ASP A 49 -3.36 22.67 -12.33
CA ASP A 49 -3.69 22.88 -10.93
C ASP A 49 -2.54 22.42 -10.02
N VAL A 50 -2.23 23.24 -9.03
CA VAL A 50 -1.32 22.86 -7.93
C VAL A 50 -2.17 22.45 -6.74
N ILE A 51 -1.93 21.24 -6.25
CA ILE A 51 -2.73 20.62 -5.18
C ILE A 51 -1.86 20.10 -4.07
N ASP A 52 -2.41 20.10 -2.85
CA ASP A 52 -1.81 19.48 -1.67
C ASP A 52 -2.55 18.18 -1.36
N VAL A 53 -1.82 17.08 -1.28
CA VAL A 53 -2.37 15.75 -1.01
C VAL A 53 -2.01 15.33 0.41
N TYR A 54 -3.03 14.99 1.19
CA TYR A 54 -2.91 14.52 2.57
C TYR A 54 -3.32 13.05 2.66
N PRO A 55 -2.40 12.11 2.36
CA PRO A 55 -2.77 10.68 2.22
C PRO A 55 -3.32 10.06 3.51
N TYR A 56 -2.83 10.48 4.66
CA TYR A 56 -3.28 9.97 5.96
C TYR A 56 -4.66 10.50 6.37
N GLU A 57 -5.03 11.69 5.88
CA GLU A 57 -6.32 12.32 6.15
C GLU A 57 -7.37 11.97 5.09
N GLY A 58 -6.92 11.44 3.96
CA GLY A 58 -7.78 11.12 2.82
C GLY A 58 -8.39 12.35 2.14
N VAL A 59 -7.63 13.46 2.07
CA VAL A 59 -8.10 14.70 1.46
C VAL A 59 -7.10 15.28 0.47
N VAL A 60 -7.64 15.94 -0.56
CA VAL A 60 -6.89 16.76 -1.52
C VAL A 60 -7.41 18.19 -1.43
N LYS A 61 -6.50 19.13 -1.23
CA LYS A 61 -6.81 20.57 -1.15
C LYS A 61 -6.17 21.32 -2.31
N ARG A 62 -6.74 22.47 -2.64
CA ARG A 62 -6.11 23.44 -3.56
C ARG A 62 -4.93 24.11 -2.85
N HIS A 63 -3.78 24.13 -3.50
CA HIS A 63 -2.56 24.70 -2.90
C HIS A 63 -2.75 26.13 -2.44
N GLY A 64 -2.25 26.42 -1.23
CA GLY A 64 -2.35 27.74 -0.61
C GLY A 64 -3.73 28.15 -0.11
N THR A 65 -4.71 27.22 -0.12
CA THR A 65 -6.06 27.45 0.42
C THR A 65 -6.51 26.27 1.28
N ASP A 66 -7.57 26.47 2.07
CA ASP A 66 -8.22 25.38 2.81
C ASP A 66 -9.35 24.71 2.02
N GLU A 67 -9.50 25.06 0.73
CA GLU A 67 -10.51 24.46 -0.12
C GLU A 67 -10.25 22.98 -0.37
N VAL A 68 -11.16 22.13 0.10
CA VAL A 68 -11.11 20.67 -0.18
C VAL A 68 -11.67 20.41 -1.57
N ILE A 69 -10.80 19.96 -2.48
CA ILE A 69 -11.18 19.59 -3.86
C ILE A 69 -11.93 18.26 -3.83
N SER A 70 -11.35 17.26 -3.16
CA SER A 70 -11.90 15.91 -3.09
C SER A 70 -11.50 15.20 -1.81
N LYS A 71 -12.27 14.19 -1.43
CA LYS A 71 -11.96 13.25 -0.35
C LYS A 71 -11.83 11.87 -0.94
N PHE A 72 -10.96 11.05 -0.33
CA PHE A 72 -10.74 9.68 -0.75
C PHE A 72 -10.48 8.78 0.45
N GLU A 73 -10.65 7.49 0.23
CA GLU A 73 -10.28 6.44 1.17
C GLU A 73 -9.33 5.48 0.45
N LEU A 74 -8.20 5.19 1.06
CA LEU A 74 -7.26 4.23 0.48
C LEU A 74 -7.82 2.81 0.65
N LYS A 75 -7.68 1.99 -0.37
CA LYS A 75 -8.14 0.58 -0.33
C LYS A 75 -7.50 -0.22 0.80
N THR A 76 -6.30 0.15 1.18
CA THR A 76 -5.58 -0.43 2.31
C THR A 76 -4.54 0.56 2.84
N GLU A 77 -4.31 0.53 4.14
CA GLU A 77 -3.28 1.35 4.78
C GLU A 77 -1.85 0.93 4.40
N VAL A 78 -1.69 -0.30 3.93
CA VAL A 78 -0.40 -0.84 3.48
C VAL A 78 0.15 -0.08 2.27
N LEU A 79 -0.72 0.53 1.44
CA LEU A 79 -0.31 1.35 0.30
C LEU A 79 0.71 2.44 0.66
N LEU A 80 0.53 3.10 1.80
CA LEU A 80 1.46 4.14 2.24
C LEU A 80 2.83 3.56 2.60
N ASP A 81 2.85 2.37 3.15
CA ASP A 81 4.10 1.66 3.44
C ASP A 81 4.79 1.18 2.16
N GLU A 82 4.03 0.76 1.15
CA GLU A 82 4.56 0.39 -0.17
C GLU A 82 5.22 1.59 -0.85
N VAL A 83 4.56 2.75 -0.84
CA VAL A 83 5.14 4.00 -1.38
C VAL A 83 6.42 4.37 -0.64
N ARG A 84 6.43 4.33 0.69
CA ARG A 84 7.60 4.64 1.53
C ARG A 84 8.77 3.68 1.28
N ALA A 85 8.48 2.42 0.99
CA ALA A 85 9.48 1.40 0.69
C ALA A 85 9.98 1.44 -0.77
N GLY A 86 9.29 2.17 -1.65
CA GLY A 86 9.60 2.21 -3.08
C GLY A 86 8.94 1.09 -3.88
N GLY A 87 7.86 0.50 -3.36
CA GLY A 87 7.05 -0.51 -4.01
C GLY A 87 6.77 -1.73 -3.12
N ARG A 88 5.86 -2.58 -3.59
CA ARG A 88 5.41 -3.77 -2.88
C ARG A 88 6.56 -4.76 -2.60
N ILE A 89 7.36 -5.08 -3.59
CA ILE A 89 8.45 -6.05 -3.46
C ILE A 89 9.54 -5.55 -2.48
N PRO A 90 10.04 -4.30 -2.59
CA PRO A 90 10.93 -3.73 -1.58
C PRO A 90 10.37 -3.77 -0.16
N LEU A 91 9.07 -3.52 0.02
CA LEU A 91 8.42 -3.60 1.33
C LEU A 91 8.47 -5.02 1.91
N ILE A 92 8.11 -6.04 1.12
CA ILE A 92 8.10 -7.45 1.55
C ILE A 92 9.51 -7.89 1.94
N ILE A 93 10.49 -7.63 1.07
CA ILE A 93 11.89 -8.00 1.31
C ILE A 93 12.42 -7.26 2.54
N GLY A 94 12.21 -5.95 2.62
CA GLY A 94 12.68 -5.11 3.72
C GLY A 94 12.11 -5.54 5.07
N ARG A 95 10.80 -5.81 5.14
CA ARG A 95 10.16 -6.35 6.36
C ARG A 95 10.79 -7.67 6.78
N GLY A 96 10.93 -8.63 5.84
CA GLY A 96 11.49 -9.94 6.14
C GLY A 96 12.94 -9.86 6.66
N LEU A 97 13.77 -9.05 6.03
CA LEU A 97 15.15 -8.84 6.46
C LEU A 97 15.24 -8.16 7.82
N THR A 98 14.45 -7.11 8.04
CA THR A 98 14.39 -6.37 9.30
C THR A 98 13.95 -7.28 10.45
N THR A 99 12.91 -8.08 10.24
CA THR A 99 12.42 -9.02 11.27
C THR A 99 13.52 -10.02 11.66
N ARG A 100 14.16 -10.69 10.71
CA ARG A 100 15.25 -11.65 10.96
C ARG A 100 16.44 -11.01 11.68
N ALA A 101 16.83 -9.80 11.25
CA ALA A 101 17.94 -9.09 11.88
C ALA A 101 17.62 -8.73 13.33
N ARG A 102 16.42 -8.23 13.60
CA ARG A 102 15.99 -7.87 14.96
C ARG A 102 15.87 -9.10 15.87
N GLU A 103 15.31 -10.19 15.37
CA GLU A 103 15.27 -11.48 16.08
C GLU A 103 16.69 -11.97 16.45
N SER A 104 17.62 -11.91 15.52
CA SER A 104 19.02 -12.33 15.75
C SER A 104 19.73 -11.44 16.79
N LEU A 105 19.33 -10.17 16.91
CA LEU A 105 19.86 -9.21 17.87
C LEU A 105 19.08 -9.18 19.20
N GLY A 106 18.03 -10.00 19.35
CA GLY A 106 17.16 -9.99 20.54
C GLY A 106 16.33 -8.70 20.70
N LEU A 107 16.12 -7.96 19.62
CA LEU A 107 15.34 -6.73 19.61
C LEU A 107 13.85 -7.04 19.38
N GLY A 108 12.97 -6.23 19.94
CA GLY A 108 11.53 -6.33 19.72
C GLY A 108 11.12 -6.07 18.26
N ALA A 109 9.83 -6.22 17.95
CA ALA A 109 9.27 -5.95 16.61
C ALA A 109 9.63 -4.53 16.13
N SER A 110 9.68 -4.35 14.80
CA SER A 110 9.89 -3.02 14.20
C SER A 110 8.57 -2.27 14.09
N ASP A 111 8.58 -0.98 14.37
CA ASP A 111 7.46 -0.04 14.24
C ASP A 111 7.59 0.88 13.00
N VAL A 112 8.62 0.68 12.20
CA VAL A 112 8.91 1.52 11.01
C VAL A 112 7.80 1.42 9.96
N PHE A 113 7.24 0.23 9.78
CA PHE A 113 6.10 -0.04 8.94
C PHE A 113 4.96 -0.58 9.77
N ARG A 114 3.73 -0.26 9.37
CA ARG A 114 2.54 -0.77 10.05
C ARG A 114 2.52 -2.29 10.01
N LEU A 115 2.32 -2.89 11.14
CA LEU A 115 1.98 -4.31 11.22
C LEU A 115 0.47 -4.43 11.04
N PRO A 116 -0.01 -5.41 10.26
CA PRO A 116 -1.42 -5.70 10.18
C PRO A 116 -1.97 -6.00 11.57
N GLU A 117 -3.14 -5.49 11.88
CA GLU A 117 -3.80 -5.83 13.14
C GLU A 117 -4.00 -7.35 13.23
N ALA A 118 -3.69 -7.89 14.40
CA ALA A 118 -3.95 -9.29 14.68
C ALA A 118 -5.48 -9.48 14.74
N ILE A 119 -6.00 -10.34 13.85
CA ILE A 119 -7.42 -10.65 13.86
C ILE A 119 -7.74 -11.51 15.07
N GLU A 120 -8.77 -11.14 15.82
CA GLU A 120 -9.24 -11.90 16.98
C GLU A 120 -9.49 -13.37 16.62
N GLY A 121 -8.99 -14.26 17.45
CA GLY A 121 -9.16 -15.70 17.30
C GLY A 121 -10.64 -16.06 17.30
N SER A 122 -11.07 -16.86 16.35
CA SER A 122 -12.43 -17.41 16.30
C SER A 122 -12.39 -18.91 16.58
N SER A 123 -13.29 -19.37 17.43
CA SER A 123 -13.49 -20.80 17.71
C SER A 123 -14.10 -21.57 16.51
N LYS A 124 -14.54 -20.87 15.46
CA LYS A 124 -15.06 -21.49 14.24
C LYS A 124 -13.93 -22.12 13.44
N GLY A 125 -14.17 -23.34 12.94
CA GLY A 125 -13.25 -24.02 12.02
C GLY A 125 -12.95 -23.18 10.76
N PHE A 126 -11.94 -23.58 10.02
CA PHE A 126 -11.58 -22.97 8.74
C PHE A 126 -12.31 -23.66 7.58
N THR A 127 -12.75 -22.89 6.59
CA THR A 127 -13.21 -23.43 5.31
C THR A 127 -12.03 -24.04 4.54
N LEU A 128 -12.33 -24.84 3.51
CA LEU A 128 -11.30 -25.44 2.67
C LEU A 128 -10.39 -24.36 2.05
N ALA A 129 -10.97 -23.30 1.50
CA ALA A 129 -10.21 -22.20 0.93
C ALA A 129 -9.26 -21.54 1.96
N GLN A 130 -9.75 -21.27 3.18
CA GLN A 130 -8.96 -20.73 4.27
C GLN A 130 -7.79 -21.64 4.67
N LYS A 131 -8.00 -22.96 4.69
CA LYS A 131 -6.93 -23.93 4.96
C LYS A 131 -5.90 -23.97 3.83
N MET A 132 -6.35 -23.95 2.57
CA MET A 132 -5.44 -23.98 1.41
C MET A 132 -4.54 -22.74 1.39
N VAL A 133 -5.10 -21.54 1.58
CA VAL A 133 -4.34 -20.31 1.66
C VAL A 133 -3.42 -20.32 2.88
N GLY A 134 -3.91 -20.76 4.04
CA GLY A 134 -3.11 -20.92 5.24
C GLY A 134 -1.90 -21.81 5.01
N ARG A 135 -2.12 -22.99 4.40
CA ARG A 135 -1.04 -23.92 4.08
C ARG A 135 0.03 -23.30 3.17
N ALA A 136 -0.39 -22.49 2.18
CA ALA A 136 0.53 -21.76 1.31
C ALA A 136 1.34 -20.70 2.07
N CYS A 137 0.82 -20.19 3.19
CA CYS A 137 1.50 -19.24 4.07
C CYS A 137 2.24 -19.90 5.25
N GLY A 138 2.26 -21.25 5.34
CA GLY A 138 2.88 -21.98 6.45
C GLY A 138 2.09 -21.95 7.77
N ILE A 139 0.79 -21.65 7.74
CA ILE A 139 -0.10 -21.62 8.92
C ILE A 139 -1.31 -22.53 8.71
N GLU A 140 -2.02 -22.87 9.79
CA GLU A 140 -3.15 -23.83 9.75
C GLU A 140 -4.32 -23.34 8.88
N GLY A 141 -4.59 -22.04 8.90
CA GLY A 141 -5.66 -21.43 8.14
C GLY A 141 -5.67 -19.92 8.30
N VAL A 142 -6.47 -19.24 7.48
CA VAL A 142 -6.53 -17.78 7.43
C VAL A 142 -7.95 -17.29 7.70
N ARG A 143 -8.09 -16.06 8.16
CA ARG A 143 -9.38 -15.41 8.40
C ARG A 143 -9.59 -14.24 7.43
N PRO A 144 -10.85 -13.90 7.09
CA PRO A 144 -11.15 -12.70 6.33
C PRO A 144 -10.57 -11.46 7.01
N GLY A 145 -9.97 -10.56 6.23
CA GLY A 145 -9.30 -9.36 6.74
C GLY A 145 -7.84 -9.57 7.18
N GLN A 146 -7.36 -10.81 7.24
CA GLN A 146 -5.97 -11.11 7.58
C GLN A 146 -5.06 -10.75 6.41
N TYR A 147 -4.06 -9.90 6.68
CA TYR A 147 -3.01 -9.62 5.70
C TYR A 147 -2.07 -10.82 5.58
N LEU A 148 -1.79 -11.21 4.36
CA LEU A 148 -0.95 -12.37 4.07
C LEU A 148 0.13 -11.98 3.06
N SER A 149 1.34 -12.43 3.30
CA SER A 149 2.41 -12.39 2.32
C SER A 149 2.57 -13.79 1.73
N LEU A 150 2.11 -13.97 0.50
CA LEU A 150 2.31 -15.19 -0.27
C LEU A 150 3.58 -15.00 -1.10
N ILE A 151 4.67 -15.58 -0.66
CA ILE A 151 5.90 -15.68 -1.45
C ILE A 151 6.01 -17.13 -1.90
N HIS A 152 5.81 -17.35 -3.18
CA HIS A 152 6.13 -18.64 -3.78
C HIS A 152 7.65 -18.66 -4.02
N ILE A 153 8.35 -19.41 -3.19
CA ILE A 153 9.77 -19.73 -3.40
C ILE A 153 9.83 -21.05 -4.14
#